data_76f738d8f0767d63a20bf96a1aeb9c8f
#
_entry.id   76f738d8f0767d63a20bf96a1aeb9c8f
#
_cell.length_a   1.000
_cell.length_b   1.000
_cell.length_c   1.000
_cell.angle_alpha   90.00
_cell.angle_beta   90.00
_cell.angle_gamma   90.00
#
_symmetry.space_group_name_H-M   'P 1'
#
loop_
_entity.id
_entity.type
_entity.pdbx_description
1 polymer ?
#
loop_
_entity_poly.entity_id
_entity_poly.type
_entity_poly.pdbx_seq_one_letter_code
_entity_poly.pdbx_strand_id
1 'polypeptide(L)'
;RENSLSVPSEFSLTFVKNNIKYSYSFSCTFEKVIDEKLDVYNSAKPTNIFTRTNTNDYKFNTDVRQLNEIKTKNTKNKLFLLTAATWNYEKVKPVVDYILNDIIILHDISQPTKYNISYIIENNDLEEYKKFCLDFLNNADISISDFQINTQKIKELGKQAELMTKLMNVIVNSDPEQMKKFGNSDIFNIKTIHNIKSGENSSNYPLELIEESDGTQQLFHFAPALFYTFKEGKTLFIDEIDRSLHPLLVEYIIKKFYDNELNKNNAQLICNTHDTNLLNLDIFRRDEIWFTERNNNTATTEMYALSDFSPRKDENIEKAYLLGRYGGIPFIKEG
;
A
#
# COMPACT_ATOMS: atom_id res chain seq x y z
N ARG A 1 -11.44 -7.34 26.94
CA ARG A 1 -10.25 -6.47 26.87
C ARG A 1 -9.19 -6.81 27.93
N GLU A 2 -9.56 -7.20 29.14
CA GLU A 2 -8.58 -7.50 30.20
C GLU A 2 -7.70 -8.72 29.87
N ASN A 3 -8.22 -9.76 29.23
CA ASN A 3 -7.44 -10.93 28.82
C ASN A 3 -6.59 -10.69 27.54
N SER A 4 -6.91 -9.69 26.73
CA SER A 4 -6.17 -9.43 25.47
C SER A 4 -4.83 -8.69 25.69
N LEU A 5 -4.62 -8.05 26.83
CA LEU A 5 -3.38 -7.35 27.13
C LEU A 5 -2.22 -8.32 27.48
N SER A 6 -2.54 -9.53 27.90
CA SER A 6 -1.56 -10.56 28.25
C SER A 6 -1.23 -11.52 27.09
N VAL A 7 -2.09 -11.58 26.07
CA VAL A 7 -1.89 -12.44 24.90
C VAL A 7 -1.05 -11.67 23.88
N PRO A 8 0.09 -12.23 23.41
CA PRO A 8 0.90 -11.60 22.39
C PRO A 8 0.14 -11.45 21.08
N SER A 9 0.35 -10.34 20.38
CA SER A 9 -0.04 -10.21 18.97
C SER A 9 0.96 -10.97 18.10
N GLU A 10 0.45 -11.71 17.11
CA GLU A 10 1.26 -12.54 16.21
C GLU A 10 1.22 -11.94 14.79
N PHE A 11 2.38 -11.94 14.15
CA PHE A 11 2.55 -11.45 12.79
C PHE A 11 3.36 -12.45 11.98
N SER A 12 2.94 -12.70 10.75
CA SER A 12 3.64 -13.60 9.83
C SER A 12 3.57 -13.06 8.41
N LEU A 13 4.69 -13.14 7.71
CA LEU A 13 4.81 -12.71 6.32
C LEU A 13 5.63 -13.76 5.55
N THR A 14 5.06 -14.26 4.45
CA THR A 14 5.76 -15.12 3.51
C THR A 14 5.73 -14.47 2.13
N PHE A 15 6.90 -14.30 1.52
CA PHE A 15 7.04 -13.61 0.24
C PHE A 15 8.20 -14.18 -0.56
N VAL A 16 8.26 -13.80 -1.85
CA VAL A 16 9.36 -14.12 -2.75
C VAL A 16 10.04 -12.83 -3.17
N LYS A 17 11.36 -12.75 -3.01
CA LYS A 17 12.18 -11.66 -3.53
C LYS A 17 13.43 -12.24 -4.19
N ASN A 18 13.75 -11.77 -5.40
CA ASN A 18 14.88 -12.27 -6.20
C ASN A 18 14.84 -13.81 -6.37
N ASN A 19 13.66 -14.37 -6.62
CA ASN A 19 13.39 -15.81 -6.76
C ASN A 19 13.71 -16.65 -5.50
N ILE A 20 13.86 -16.01 -4.35
CA ILE A 20 14.06 -16.68 -3.06
C ILE A 20 12.83 -16.44 -2.19
N LYS A 21 12.25 -17.52 -1.65
CA LYS A 21 11.13 -17.44 -0.71
C LYS A 21 11.66 -17.21 0.70
N TYR A 22 11.05 -16.25 1.39
CA TYR A 22 11.29 -15.90 2.79
C TYR A 22 10.04 -16.13 3.61
N SER A 23 10.22 -16.58 4.86
CA SER A 23 9.15 -16.62 5.86
C SER A 23 9.65 -15.97 7.14
N TYR A 24 9.03 -14.86 7.50
CA TYR A 24 9.35 -14.08 8.68
C TYR A 24 8.14 -14.01 9.59
N SER A 25 8.33 -14.29 10.87
CA SER A 25 7.26 -14.19 11.86
C SER A 25 7.78 -13.65 13.18
N PHE A 26 6.90 -12.98 13.92
CA PHE A 26 7.18 -12.56 15.29
C PHE A 26 5.90 -12.46 16.11
N SER A 27 6.06 -12.57 17.41
CA SER A 27 5.01 -12.30 18.38
C SER A 27 5.49 -11.26 19.40
N CYS A 28 4.60 -10.35 19.80
CA CYS A 28 4.96 -9.29 20.73
C CYS A 28 3.80 -8.87 21.63
N THR A 29 4.15 -8.35 22.79
CA THR A 29 3.28 -7.56 23.65
C THR A 29 3.62 -6.06 23.48
N PHE A 30 2.90 -5.19 24.15
CA PHE A 30 3.23 -3.76 24.17
C PHE A 30 4.65 -3.48 24.69
N GLU A 31 5.20 -4.34 25.55
CA GLU A 31 6.48 -4.09 26.22
C GLU A 31 7.66 -4.82 25.56
N LYS A 32 7.43 -5.95 24.92
CA LYS A 32 8.53 -6.80 24.44
C LYS A 32 8.13 -7.71 23.27
N VAL A 33 9.12 -8.08 22.50
CA VAL A 33 9.04 -9.17 21.50
C VAL A 33 9.20 -10.49 22.26
N ILE A 34 8.27 -11.42 22.07
CA ILE A 34 8.28 -12.74 22.69
C ILE A 34 9.07 -13.72 21.84
N ASP A 35 8.60 -13.92 20.61
CA ASP A 35 9.21 -14.83 19.66
C ASP A 35 9.50 -14.09 18.34
N GLU A 36 10.52 -14.54 17.61
CA GLU A 36 10.88 -14.00 16.31
C GLU A 36 11.63 -15.05 15.51
N LYS A 37 11.30 -15.23 14.23
CA LYS A 37 11.88 -16.27 13.41
C LYS A 37 12.02 -15.82 11.96
N LEU A 38 13.16 -16.17 11.35
CA LEU A 38 13.39 -15.99 9.92
C LEU A 38 13.88 -17.29 9.28
N ASP A 39 13.12 -17.76 8.30
CA ASP A 39 13.45 -18.89 7.45
C ASP A 39 13.63 -18.44 6.00
N VAL A 40 14.64 -18.96 5.30
CA VAL A 40 14.95 -18.70 3.91
C VAL A 40 14.92 -20.01 3.12
N TYR A 41 14.25 -20.02 1.98
CA TYR A 41 14.08 -21.21 1.15
C TYR A 41 14.93 -21.10 -0.12
N ASN A 42 16.20 -21.47 -0.03
CA ASN A 42 17.07 -21.65 -1.21
C ASN A 42 16.79 -22.97 -1.95
N SER A 43 15.98 -23.84 -1.34
CA SER A 43 15.53 -25.13 -1.85
C SER A 43 14.16 -25.46 -1.25
N ALA A 44 13.63 -26.64 -1.50
CA ALA A 44 12.36 -27.10 -0.91
C ALA A 44 12.35 -27.09 0.63
N LYS A 45 13.53 -27.22 1.26
CA LYS A 45 13.66 -27.17 2.73
C LYS A 45 14.12 -25.78 3.18
N PRO A 46 13.52 -25.21 4.24
CA PRO A 46 13.95 -23.93 4.80
C PRO A 46 15.31 -24.04 5.48
N THR A 47 16.11 -23.00 5.31
CA THR A 47 17.26 -22.72 6.17
C THR A 47 16.85 -21.69 7.20
N ASN A 48 16.85 -22.06 8.47
CA ASN A 48 16.58 -21.11 9.55
C ASN A 48 17.80 -20.22 9.76
N ILE A 49 17.61 -18.91 9.63
CA ILE A 49 18.65 -17.90 9.85
C ILE A 49 18.78 -17.62 11.34
N PHE A 50 17.65 -17.32 12.00
CA PHE A 50 17.60 -17.16 13.44
C PHE A 50 16.22 -17.54 13.99
N THR A 51 16.20 -17.95 15.23
CA THR A 51 15.00 -18.08 16.04
C THR A 51 15.27 -17.43 17.39
N ARG A 52 14.34 -16.59 17.83
CA ARG A 52 14.29 -15.99 19.17
C ARG A 52 13.03 -16.51 19.85
N THR A 53 13.14 -17.00 21.07
CA THR A 53 12.02 -17.47 21.89
C THR A 53 12.14 -16.88 23.30
N ASN A 54 10.99 -16.76 24.00
CA ASN A 54 10.97 -16.26 25.37
C ASN A 54 11.72 -14.93 25.53
N THR A 55 11.72 -14.06 24.49
CA THR A 55 12.39 -12.77 24.47
C THR A 55 13.93 -12.83 24.40
N ASN A 56 14.58 -13.73 25.11
CA ASN A 56 16.05 -13.73 25.31
C ASN A 56 16.76 -14.99 24.80
N ASP A 57 16.02 -16.00 24.41
CA ASP A 57 16.58 -17.27 23.96
C ASP A 57 16.79 -17.26 22.46
N TYR A 58 18.03 -17.28 22.01
CA TYR A 58 18.35 -17.20 20.57
C TYR A 58 19.02 -18.50 20.10
N LYS A 59 18.58 -18.95 18.93
CA LYS A 59 19.19 -20.05 18.20
C LYS A 59 19.59 -19.58 16.81
N PHE A 60 20.86 -19.83 16.45
CA PHE A 60 21.42 -19.49 15.16
C PHE A 60 21.96 -20.77 14.50
N ASN A 61 21.58 -21.03 13.24
CA ASN A 61 22.06 -22.19 12.49
C ASN A 61 23.14 -21.84 11.46
N THR A 62 23.31 -20.53 11.17
CA THR A 62 24.33 -20.00 10.26
C THR A 62 24.99 -18.79 10.91
N ASP A 63 26.25 -18.50 10.56
CA ASP A 63 26.99 -17.30 10.97
C ASP A 63 26.94 -17.04 12.51
N VAL A 64 26.99 -18.13 13.27
CA VAL A 64 26.76 -18.17 14.74
C VAL A 64 27.58 -17.11 15.47
N ARG A 65 28.86 -16.93 15.10
CA ARG A 65 29.75 -15.94 15.75
C ARG A 65 29.23 -14.52 15.54
N GLN A 66 28.97 -14.14 14.31
CA GLN A 66 28.48 -12.79 13.96
C GLN A 66 27.13 -12.50 14.63
N LEU A 67 26.17 -13.45 14.54
CA LEU A 67 24.84 -13.28 15.11
C LEU A 67 24.86 -13.20 16.65
N ASN A 68 25.79 -13.92 17.32
CA ASN A 68 25.98 -13.77 18.76
C ASN A 68 26.53 -12.39 19.15
N GLU A 69 27.40 -11.80 18.34
CA GLU A 69 27.87 -10.44 18.57
C GLU A 69 26.73 -9.42 18.40
N ILE A 70 25.91 -9.56 17.33
CA ILE A 70 24.75 -8.71 17.08
C ILE A 70 23.69 -8.85 18.19
N LYS A 71 23.44 -10.06 18.67
CA LYS A 71 22.52 -10.34 19.78
C LYS A 71 22.79 -9.45 21.00
N THR A 72 24.05 -9.18 21.32
CA THR A 72 24.41 -8.31 22.47
C THR A 72 23.95 -6.87 22.32
N LYS A 73 23.59 -6.44 21.11
CA LYS A 73 23.11 -5.09 20.79
C LYS A 73 21.58 -5.01 20.73
N ASN A 74 20.89 -6.17 20.78
CA ASN A 74 19.45 -6.20 20.75
C ASN A 74 18.85 -5.98 22.15
N THR A 75 17.65 -5.41 22.18
CA THR A 75 16.88 -5.16 23.39
C THR A 75 15.56 -5.92 23.37
N LYS A 76 14.93 -6.10 24.52
CA LYS A 76 13.71 -6.88 24.64
C LYS A 76 12.54 -6.38 23.75
N ASN A 77 12.50 -5.09 23.48
CA ASN A 77 11.44 -4.40 22.74
C ASN A 77 11.78 -4.10 21.27
N LYS A 78 12.91 -4.62 20.77
CA LYS A 78 13.31 -4.47 19.35
C LYS A 78 13.27 -5.81 18.65
N LEU A 79 12.84 -5.80 17.40
CA LEU A 79 12.96 -6.94 16.50
C LEU A 79 14.44 -7.19 16.18
N PHE A 80 14.85 -8.44 16.31
CA PHE A 80 16.23 -8.84 16.00
C PHE A 80 16.57 -8.68 14.52
N LEU A 81 15.57 -8.86 13.64
CA LEU A 81 15.68 -8.56 12.22
C LEU A 81 16.25 -7.17 11.97
N LEU A 82 15.65 -6.15 12.59
CA LEU A 82 16.07 -4.75 12.41
C LEU A 82 17.44 -4.49 13.04
N THR A 83 17.72 -5.08 14.21
CA THR A 83 19.04 -4.97 14.82
C THR A 83 20.10 -5.60 13.91
N ALA A 84 19.85 -6.78 13.35
CA ALA A 84 20.77 -7.43 12.44
C ALA A 84 21.01 -6.62 11.15
N ALA A 85 19.97 -5.99 10.61
CA ALA A 85 20.10 -5.08 9.46
C ALA A 85 20.94 -3.84 9.78
N THR A 86 20.71 -3.20 10.95
CA THR A 86 21.49 -2.04 11.43
C THR A 86 22.97 -2.37 11.57
N TRP A 87 23.31 -3.60 11.94
CA TRP A 87 24.68 -4.11 12.03
C TRP A 87 25.16 -4.80 10.76
N ASN A 88 24.56 -4.46 9.61
CA ASN A 88 24.98 -4.89 8.27
C ASN A 88 25.04 -6.41 8.06
N TYR A 89 24.14 -7.16 8.70
CA TYR A 89 24.03 -8.59 8.42
C TYR A 89 23.28 -8.82 7.10
N GLU A 90 24.02 -9.25 6.07
CA GLU A 90 23.53 -9.30 4.69
C GLU A 90 22.29 -10.17 4.47
N LYS A 91 22.15 -11.30 5.19
CA LYS A 91 21.06 -12.27 4.96
C LYS A 91 19.68 -11.75 5.37
N VAL A 92 19.59 -10.68 6.18
CA VAL A 92 18.30 -10.06 6.55
C VAL A 92 17.93 -8.89 5.66
N LYS A 93 18.88 -8.33 4.90
CA LYS A 93 18.63 -7.16 4.03
C LYS A 93 17.47 -7.36 3.06
N PRO A 94 17.35 -8.51 2.33
CA PRO A 94 16.22 -8.69 1.41
C PRO A 94 14.86 -8.65 2.11
N VAL A 95 14.79 -9.11 3.37
CA VAL A 95 13.54 -9.11 4.14
C VAL A 95 13.16 -7.69 4.56
N VAL A 96 14.14 -6.95 5.09
CA VAL A 96 13.94 -5.54 5.49
C VAL A 96 13.60 -4.67 4.28
N ASP A 97 14.30 -4.88 3.17
CA ASP A 97 14.07 -4.16 1.93
C ASP A 97 12.66 -4.43 1.37
N TYR A 98 12.22 -5.70 1.36
CA TYR A 98 10.84 -6.03 0.97
C TYR A 98 9.80 -5.31 1.83
N ILE A 99 9.95 -5.35 3.16
CA ILE A 99 9.00 -4.71 4.08
C ILE A 99 8.96 -3.19 3.90
N LEU A 100 10.12 -2.55 3.72
CA LEU A 100 10.21 -1.09 3.67
C LEU A 100 9.97 -0.50 2.28
N ASN A 101 10.29 -1.24 1.23
CA ASN A 101 10.31 -0.72 -0.13
C ASN A 101 9.33 -1.38 -1.09
N ASP A 102 9.00 -2.67 -0.90
CA ASP A 102 8.12 -3.40 -1.82
C ASP A 102 6.66 -3.44 -1.35
N ILE A 103 6.39 -3.05 -0.10
CA ILE A 103 5.03 -2.91 0.44
C ILE A 103 4.64 -1.43 0.44
N ILE A 104 3.52 -1.11 -0.19
CA ILE A 104 2.87 0.20 -0.15
C ILE A 104 1.57 0.05 0.62
N ILE A 105 1.35 0.88 1.63
CA ILE A 105 0.11 0.87 2.44
C ILE A 105 -0.56 2.22 2.31
N LEU A 106 -1.81 2.22 1.87
CA LEU A 106 -2.68 3.39 1.76
C LEU A 106 -3.92 3.17 2.63
N HIS A 107 -4.32 4.18 3.40
CA HIS A 107 -5.61 4.17 4.11
C HIS A 107 -6.78 4.49 3.16
N ASP A 108 -6.50 5.20 2.08
CA ASP A 108 -7.37 5.41 0.93
C ASP A 108 -6.52 5.88 -0.25
N ILE A 109 -7.10 5.94 -1.44
CA ILE A 109 -6.39 6.34 -2.66
C ILE A 109 -5.97 7.82 -2.69
N SER A 110 -6.54 8.67 -1.84
CA SER A 110 -6.20 10.09 -1.75
C SER A 110 -4.99 10.36 -0.84
N GLN A 111 -4.53 9.33 -0.12
CA GLN A 111 -3.41 9.47 0.82
C GLN A 111 -2.11 9.82 0.10
N PRO A 112 -1.40 10.87 0.54
CA PRO A 112 -0.07 11.17 0.02
C PRO A 112 0.91 10.02 0.29
N THR A 113 1.70 9.68 -0.73
CA THR A 113 2.74 8.67 -0.65
C THR A 113 4.10 9.26 -0.97
N LYS A 114 5.18 8.50 -0.69
CA LYS A 114 6.51 8.85 -1.19
C LYS A 114 6.58 8.82 -2.73
N TYR A 115 5.71 8.04 -3.36
CA TYR A 115 5.58 7.95 -4.81
C TYR A 115 4.69 9.09 -5.31
N ASN A 116 5.29 10.25 -5.51
CA ASN A 116 4.63 11.46 -6.00
C ASN A 116 5.41 12.04 -7.19
N ILE A 117 4.99 13.17 -7.69
CA ILE A 117 5.63 13.82 -8.83
C ILE A 117 7.11 14.14 -8.57
N SER A 118 7.50 14.56 -7.35
CA SER A 118 8.91 14.75 -7.00
C SER A 118 9.72 13.48 -7.22
N TYR A 119 9.22 12.37 -6.68
CA TYR A 119 9.87 11.07 -6.79
C TYR A 119 10.03 10.61 -8.25
N ILE A 120 9.02 10.85 -9.10
CA ILE A 120 9.07 10.56 -10.53
C ILE A 120 10.16 11.37 -11.24
N ILE A 121 10.25 12.67 -10.94
CA ILE A 121 11.25 13.56 -11.53
C ILE A 121 12.66 13.18 -11.05
N GLU A 122 12.85 12.92 -9.78
CA GLU A 122 14.14 12.52 -9.19
C GLU A 122 14.67 11.21 -9.77
N ASN A 123 13.79 10.28 -10.15
CA ASN A 123 14.15 9.01 -10.78
C ASN A 123 14.21 9.06 -12.31
N ASN A 124 14.00 10.22 -12.94
CA ASN A 124 13.94 10.41 -14.40
C ASN A 124 12.86 9.57 -15.11
N ASP A 125 11.75 9.29 -14.42
CA ASP A 125 10.67 8.42 -14.90
C ASP A 125 9.51 9.21 -15.55
N LEU A 126 9.64 10.52 -15.73
CA LEU A 126 8.54 11.42 -16.12
C LEU A 126 7.86 11.02 -17.44
N GLU A 127 8.61 10.68 -18.47
CA GLU A 127 8.05 10.32 -19.77
C GLU A 127 7.28 9.00 -19.73
N GLU A 128 7.84 8.00 -19.05
CA GLU A 128 7.19 6.70 -18.86
C GLU A 128 5.93 6.83 -18.01
N TYR A 129 6.02 7.58 -16.91
CA TYR A 129 4.89 7.88 -16.05
C TYR A 129 3.79 8.63 -16.81
N LYS A 130 4.15 9.65 -17.60
CA LYS A 130 3.19 10.44 -18.36
C LYS A 130 2.38 9.57 -19.31
N LYS A 131 3.03 8.67 -20.03
CA LYS A 131 2.36 7.70 -20.88
C LYS A 131 1.41 6.81 -20.08
N PHE A 132 1.91 6.21 -18.98
CA PHE A 132 1.10 5.36 -18.12
C PHE A 132 -0.12 6.11 -17.57
N CYS A 133 0.08 7.32 -17.04
CA CYS A 133 -0.97 8.12 -16.42
C CYS A 133 -2.06 8.50 -17.43
N LEU A 134 -1.69 8.94 -18.63
CA LEU A 134 -2.65 9.28 -19.69
C LEU A 134 -3.42 8.04 -20.15
N ASP A 135 -2.76 6.91 -20.37
CA ASP A 135 -3.42 5.65 -20.72
C ASP A 135 -4.38 5.20 -19.60
N PHE A 136 -3.97 5.32 -18.34
CA PHE A 136 -4.78 4.97 -17.19
C PHE A 136 -6.04 5.84 -17.08
N LEU A 137 -5.89 7.16 -17.17
CA LEU A 137 -7.02 8.10 -17.05
C LEU A 137 -7.97 8.00 -18.23
N ASN A 138 -7.47 7.93 -19.47
CA ASN A 138 -8.33 7.82 -20.66
C ASN A 138 -9.14 6.52 -20.69
N ASN A 139 -8.56 5.41 -20.24
CA ASN A 139 -9.29 4.15 -20.10
C ASN A 139 -10.29 4.15 -18.93
N ALA A 140 -10.20 5.11 -18.01
CA ALA A 140 -11.16 5.37 -16.94
C ALA A 140 -12.25 6.38 -17.33
N ASP A 141 -12.43 6.65 -18.64
CA ASP A 141 -13.36 7.64 -19.21
C ASP A 141 -13.07 9.11 -18.81
N ILE A 142 -11.80 9.38 -18.46
CA ILE A 142 -11.34 10.73 -18.13
C ILE A 142 -10.54 11.27 -19.32
N SER A 143 -11.17 12.12 -20.13
CA SER A 143 -10.64 12.61 -21.42
C SER A 143 -9.58 13.70 -21.22
N ILE A 144 -8.39 13.32 -20.74
CA ILE A 144 -7.22 14.19 -20.66
C ILE A 144 -6.27 13.81 -21.79
N SER A 145 -6.00 14.76 -22.69
CA SER A 145 -5.12 14.53 -23.85
C SER A 145 -3.62 14.67 -23.51
N ASP A 146 -3.31 15.51 -22.55
CA ASP A 146 -1.96 15.75 -22.06
C ASP A 146 -1.98 16.41 -20.67
N PHE A 147 -0.85 16.46 -19.99
CA PHE A 147 -0.68 17.30 -18.81
C PHE A 147 0.72 17.89 -18.75
N GLN A 148 0.84 19.03 -18.09
CA GLN A 148 2.07 19.77 -17.87
C GLN A 148 2.34 19.91 -16.39
N ILE A 149 3.61 19.74 -15.99
CA ILE A 149 4.06 19.93 -14.62
C ILE A 149 4.96 21.14 -14.59
N ASN A 150 4.52 22.18 -13.89
CA ASN A 150 5.29 23.38 -13.65
C ASN A 150 5.87 23.33 -12.23
N THR A 151 7.17 23.45 -12.11
CA THR A 151 7.88 23.39 -10.82
C THR A 151 8.22 24.81 -10.37
N GLN A 152 7.85 25.16 -9.14
CA GLN A 152 8.25 26.42 -8.49
C GLN A 152 8.72 26.13 -7.07
N LYS A 153 9.71 26.89 -6.59
CA LYS A 153 10.12 26.78 -5.18
C LYS A 153 9.18 27.57 -4.29
N ILE A 154 8.88 27.04 -3.09
CA ILE A 154 7.99 27.70 -2.13
C ILE A 154 8.40 29.16 -1.93
N LYS A 155 9.69 29.43 -1.76
CA LYS A 155 10.22 30.80 -1.58
C LYS A 155 9.93 31.78 -2.72
N GLU A 156 9.58 31.28 -3.91
CA GLU A 156 9.28 32.09 -5.11
C GLU A 156 7.80 32.48 -5.20
N LEU A 157 6.93 31.97 -4.32
CA LEU A 157 5.48 32.22 -4.30
C LEU A 157 5.09 33.55 -3.62
N GLY A 158 6.04 34.41 -3.24
CA GLY A 158 5.76 35.73 -2.66
C GLY A 158 4.90 35.65 -1.39
N LYS A 159 3.74 36.32 -1.36
CA LYS A 159 2.84 36.34 -0.19
C LYS A 159 2.33 34.96 0.22
N GLN A 160 2.14 34.02 -0.72
CA GLN A 160 1.73 32.64 -0.40
C GLN A 160 2.85 31.89 0.32
N ALA A 161 4.12 32.12 -0.05
CA ALA A 161 5.27 31.56 0.66
C ALA A 161 5.31 32.04 2.13
N GLU A 162 5.01 33.31 2.41
CA GLU A 162 4.96 33.83 3.78
C GLU A 162 3.88 33.13 4.61
N LEU A 163 2.70 32.91 4.06
CA LEU A 163 1.61 32.22 4.75
C LEU A 163 1.96 30.76 5.03
N MET A 164 2.44 30.05 4.03
CA MET A 164 2.90 28.65 4.17
C MET A 164 4.03 28.52 5.20
N THR A 165 4.98 29.44 5.19
CA THR A 165 6.09 29.50 6.15
C THR A 165 5.57 29.73 7.58
N LYS A 166 4.57 30.60 7.76
CA LYS A 166 3.95 30.85 9.08
C LYS A 166 3.23 29.59 9.59
N LEU A 167 2.48 28.89 8.71
CA LEU A 167 1.81 27.64 9.07
C LEU A 167 2.81 26.54 9.43
N MET A 168 3.88 26.38 8.66
CA MET A 168 4.93 25.40 8.95
C MET A 168 5.67 25.71 10.24
N ASN A 169 5.93 26.98 10.56
CA ASN A 169 6.55 27.36 11.83
C ASN A 169 5.75 26.87 13.06
N VAL A 170 4.42 26.85 12.95
CA VAL A 170 3.54 26.32 14.01
C VAL A 170 3.65 24.80 14.12
N ILE A 171 3.77 24.09 12.98
CA ILE A 171 3.80 22.63 12.94
C ILE A 171 5.16 22.08 13.38
N VAL A 172 6.25 22.71 12.94
CA VAL A 172 7.64 22.20 13.09
C VAL A 172 8.36 22.81 14.28
N ASN A 173 7.64 23.49 15.19
CA ASN A 173 8.21 24.16 16.37
C ASN A 173 9.43 25.04 16.06
N SER A 174 9.42 25.73 14.91
CA SER A 174 10.42 26.73 14.51
C SER A 174 11.85 26.19 14.37
N ASP A 175 12.05 24.92 13.99
CA ASP A 175 13.38 24.39 13.65
C ASP A 175 13.93 25.09 12.38
N PRO A 176 15.03 25.87 12.48
CA PRO A 176 15.54 26.66 11.35
C PRO A 176 16.02 25.81 10.17
N GLU A 177 16.52 24.60 10.42
CA GLU A 177 17.00 23.69 9.35
C GLU A 177 15.84 23.11 8.55
N GLN A 178 14.77 22.71 9.23
CA GLN A 178 13.56 22.21 8.60
C GLN A 178 12.85 23.33 7.83
N MET A 179 12.82 24.55 8.36
CA MET A 179 12.29 25.73 7.68
C MET A 179 13.05 26.08 6.40
N LYS A 180 14.38 25.98 6.41
CA LYS A 180 15.20 26.19 5.21
C LYS A 180 14.96 25.12 4.17
N LYS A 181 14.84 23.86 4.58
CA LYS A 181 14.47 22.75 3.68
C LYS A 181 13.08 22.99 3.08
N PHE A 182 12.09 23.34 3.89
CA PHE A 182 10.74 23.65 3.43
C PHE A 182 10.71 24.78 2.39
N GLY A 183 11.35 25.92 2.65
CA GLY A 183 11.39 27.04 1.70
C GLY A 183 12.07 26.72 0.36
N ASN A 184 12.96 25.71 0.34
CA ASN A 184 13.62 25.24 -0.87
C ASN A 184 12.89 24.03 -1.51
N SER A 185 11.80 23.53 -0.91
CA SER A 185 11.01 22.46 -1.50
C SER A 185 10.28 22.94 -2.75
N ASP A 186 10.15 22.05 -3.69
CA ASP A 186 9.44 22.29 -4.94
C ASP A 186 7.93 22.09 -4.72
N ILE A 187 7.15 23.00 -5.28
CA ILE A 187 5.71 22.85 -5.47
C ILE A 187 5.48 22.55 -6.96
N PHE A 188 4.67 21.54 -7.19
CA PHE A 188 4.28 21.13 -8.53
C PHE A 188 2.88 21.64 -8.82
N ASN A 189 2.78 22.52 -9.81
CA ASN A 189 1.51 22.94 -10.37
C ASN A 189 1.24 22.13 -11.62
N ILE A 190 0.13 21.38 -11.64
CA ILE A 190 -0.21 20.47 -12.72
C ILE A 190 -1.39 21.06 -13.49
N LYS A 191 -1.21 21.17 -14.80
CA LYS A 191 -2.27 21.57 -15.74
C LYS A 191 -2.62 20.38 -16.62
N THR A 192 -3.88 20.00 -16.63
CA THR A 192 -4.45 19.04 -17.57
C THR A 192 -4.83 19.74 -18.86
N ILE A 193 -4.77 19.03 -19.97
CA ILE A 193 -5.09 19.55 -21.30
C ILE A 193 -6.20 18.69 -21.89
N HIS A 194 -7.33 19.33 -22.18
CA HIS A 194 -8.47 18.70 -22.83
C HIS A 194 -8.53 19.09 -24.30
N ASN A 195 -8.67 18.10 -25.17
CA ASN A 195 -8.85 18.32 -26.59
C ASN A 195 -10.34 18.29 -26.92
N ILE A 196 -10.93 19.46 -27.21
CA ILE A 196 -12.35 19.62 -27.54
C ILE A 196 -12.49 19.81 -29.03
N LYS A 197 -13.27 18.92 -29.67
CA LYS A 197 -13.61 19.00 -31.09
C LYS A 197 -14.91 19.81 -31.27
N SER A 198 -14.86 20.86 -32.06
CA SER A 198 -16.04 21.63 -32.47
C SER A 198 -16.10 21.62 -34.00
N GLY A 199 -16.88 20.71 -34.58
CA GLY A 199 -16.89 20.44 -36.03
C GLY A 199 -15.57 19.91 -36.52
N GLU A 200 -14.96 20.51 -37.53
CA GLU A 200 -13.63 20.15 -38.05
C GLU A 200 -12.46 20.74 -37.27
N ASN A 201 -12.74 21.67 -36.35
CA ASN A 201 -11.71 22.34 -35.54
C ASN A 201 -11.50 21.59 -34.21
N SER A 202 -10.25 21.48 -33.81
CA SER A 202 -9.84 20.94 -32.50
C SER A 202 -9.09 22.02 -31.74
N SER A 203 -9.45 22.25 -30.49
CA SER A 203 -8.79 23.22 -29.61
C SER A 203 -8.41 22.59 -28.28
N ASN A 204 -7.24 22.97 -27.78
CA ASN A 204 -6.74 22.51 -26.48
C ASN A 204 -7.15 23.51 -25.39
N TYR A 205 -7.76 22.99 -24.33
CA TYR A 205 -8.19 23.77 -23.17
C TYR A 205 -7.41 23.28 -21.94
N PRO A 206 -6.52 24.12 -21.38
CA PRO A 206 -5.84 23.80 -20.13
C PRO A 206 -6.75 24.08 -18.94
N LEU A 207 -6.75 23.18 -17.95
CA LEU A 207 -7.34 23.37 -16.62
C LEU A 207 -6.25 23.14 -15.57
N GLU A 208 -6.32 23.88 -14.47
CA GLU A 208 -5.52 23.51 -13.29
C GLU A 208 -6.08 22.21 -12.70
N LEU A 209 -5.23 21.30 -12.19
CA LEU A 209 -5.69 20.01 -11.65
C LEU A 209 -6.78 20.19 -10.57
N ILE A 210 -6.73 21.30 -9.81
CA ILE A 210 -7.72 21.61 -8.77
C ILE A 210 -9.11 21.98 -9.36
N GLU A 211 -9.20 22.29 -10.64
CA GLU A 211 -10.44 22.59 -11.34
C GLU A 211 -11.11 21.33 -11.91
N GLU A 212 -10.40 20.20 -11.89
CA GLU A 212 -10.94 18.89 -12.26
C GLU A 212 -11.92 18.36 -11.21
N SER A 213 -12.71 17.35 -11.59
CA SER A 213 -13.57 16.64 -10.65
C SER A 213 -12.75 15.98 -9.53
N ASP A 214 -13.34 15.82 -8.33
CA ASP A 214 -12.68 15.16 -7.20
C ASP A 214 -12.17 13.76 -7.57
N GLY A 215 -12.94 12.98 -8.33
CA GLY A 215 -12.53 11.66 -8.81
C GLY A 215 -11.31 11.71 -9.73
N THR A 216 -11.26 12.69 -10.66
CA THR A 216 -10.10 12.92 -11.54
C THR A 216 -8.86 13.29 -10.73
N GLN A 217 -9.00 14.21 -9.77
CA GLN A 217 -7.91 14.63 -8.89
C GLN A 217 -7.36 13.42 -8.10
N GLN A 218 -8.25 12.62 -7.50
CA GLN A 218 -7.85 11.44 -6.72
C GLN A 218 -7.11 10.42 -7.57
N LEU A 219 -7.64 10.07 -8.76
CA LEU A 219 -6.96 9.14 -9.67
C LEU A 219 -5.61 9.68 -10.13
N PHE A 220 -5.51 10.97 -10.39
CA PHE A 220 -4.25 11.60 -10.75
C PHE A 220 -3.21 11.52 -9.62
N HIS A 221 -3.64 11.74 -8.37
CA HIS A 221 -2.77 11.62 -7.19
C HIS A 221 -2.39 10.17 -6.88
N PHE A 222 -3.27 9.21 -7.18
CA PHE A 222 -3.02 7.79 -7.01
C PHE A 222 -2.10 7.19 -8.08
N ALA A 223 -2.14 7.73 -9.31
CA ALA A 223 -1.42 7.21 -10.46
C ALA A 223 0.10 7.00 -10.23
N PRO A 224 0.85 7.87 -9.52
CA PRO A 224 2.26 7.62 -9.23
C PRO A 224 2.50 6.35 -8.39
N ALA A 225 1.69 6.12 -7.35
CA ALA A 225 1.81 4.93 -6.51
C ALA A 225 1.49 3.67 -7.32
N LEU A 226 0.46 3.73 -8.16
CA LEU A 226 0.07 2.63 -9.05
C LEU A 226 1.14 2.35 -10.12
N PHE A 227 1.72 3.40 -10.71
CA PHE A 227 2.83 3.28 -11.66
C PHE A 227 4.01 2.51 -11.08
N TYR A 228 4.50 2.89 -9.90
CA TYR A 228 5.59 2.18 -9.25
C TYR A 228 5.20 0.79 -8.76
N THR A 229 3.93 0.58 -8.42
CA THR A 229 3.42 -0.75 -8.08
C THR A 229 3.62 -1.71 -9.25
N PHE A 230 3.24 -1.34 -10.47
CA PHE A 230 3.44 -2.17 -11.65
C PHE A 230 4.88 -2.20 -12.14
N LYS A 231 5.56 -1.06 -12.16
CA LYS A 231 6.94 -0.93 -12.63
C LYS A 231 7.92 -1.80 -11.83
N GLU A 232 7.72 -1.88 -10.52
CA GLU A 232 8.65 -2.57 -9.62
C GLU A 232 8.09 -3.88 -9.02
N GLY A 233 6.85 -4.26 -9.38
CA GLY A 233 6.24 -5.49 -8.89
C GLY A 233 5.94 -5.47 -7.39
N LYS A 234 5.45 -4.33 -6.88
CA LYS A 234 5.18 -4.14 -5.45
C LYS A 234 3.85 -4.74 -5.00
N THR A 235 3.70 -4.90 -3.70
CA THR A 235 2.44 -5.26 -3.05
C THR A 235 1.77 -3.99 -2.52
N LEU A 236 0.60 -3.67 -3.06
CA LEU A 236 -0.19 -2.50 -2.70
C LEU A 236 -1.34 -2.90 -1.78
N PHE A 237 -1.36 -2.36 -0.57
CA PHE A 237 -2.47 -2.47 0.37
C PHE A 237 -3.28 -1.19 0.34
N ILE A 238 -4.60 -1.29 0.16
CA ILE A 238 -5.52 -0.16 0.19
C ILE A 238 -6.67 -0.47 1.15
N ASP A 239 -6.80 0.36 2.17
CA ASP A 239 -7.96 0.36 3.05
C ASP A 239 -9.09 1.17 2.40
N GLU A 240 -10.33 0.65 2.39
CA GLU A 240 -11.49 1.31 1.78
C GLU A 240 -11.24 1.77 0.32
N ILE A 241 -10.89 0.85 -0.59
CA ILE A 241 -10.59 1.17 -1.99
C ILE A 241 -11.75 1.86 -2.72
N ASP A 242 -12.99 1.62 -2.27
CA ASP A 242 -14.23 2.20 -2.81
C ASP A 242 -14.52 3.61 -2.28
N ARG A 243 -13.71 4.13 -1.34
CA ARG A 243 -13.93 5.44 -0.77
C ARG A 243 -13.77 6.53 -1.83
N SER A 244 -14.87 7.27 -2.06
CA SER A 244 -14.93 8.40 -3.01
C SER A 244 -14.71 8.04 -4.49
N LEU A 245 -14.69 6.75 -4.85
CA LEU A 245 -14.66 6.30 -6.23
C LEU A 245 -16.00 5.71 -6.67
N HIS A 246 -16.31 5.91 -7.96
CA HIS A 246 -17.41 5.19 -8.58
C HIS A 246 -17.09 3.68 -8.66
N PRO A 247 -18.04 2.76 -8.36
CA PRO A 247 -17.80 1.31 -8.38
C PRO A 247 -17.10 0.79 -9.65
N LEU A 248 -17.45 1.31 -10.82
CA LEU A 248 -16.80 0.94 -12.09
C LEU A 248 -15.31 1.33 -12.16
N LEU A 249 -14.91 2.41 -11.48
CA LEU A 249 -13.50 2.80 -11.38
C LEU A 249 -12.72 1.87 -10.44
N VAL A 250 -13.35 1.43 -9.36
CA VAL A 250 -12.75 0.43 -8.46
C VAL A 250 -12.52 -0.88 -9.21
N GLU A 251 -13.55 -1.37 -9.91
CA GLU A 251 -13.45 -2.56 -10.74
C GLU A 251 -12.37 -2.42 -11.82
N TYR A 252 -12.28 -1.25 -12.46
CA TYR A 252 -11.26 -0.95 -13.46
C TYR A 252 -9.85 -1.03 -12.86
N ILE A 253 -9.60 -0.44 -11.68
CA ILE A 253 -8.31 -0.51 -10.98
C ILE A 253 -7.95 -1.97 -10.68
N ILE A 254 -8.89 -2.73 -10.11
CA ILE A 254 -8.69 -4.14 -9.78
C ILE A 254 -8.31 -4.96 -11.02
N LYS A 255 -9.04 -4.78 -12.12
CA LYS A 255 -8.78 -5.48 -13.38
C LYS A 255 -7.38 -5.21 -13.97
N LYS A 256 -6.77 -4.05 -13.65
CA LYS A 256 -5.39 -3.75 -14.08
C LYS A 256 -4.36 -4.70 -13.48
N PHE A 257 -4.63 -5.26 -12.30
CA PHE A 257 -3.72 -6.24 -11.69
C PHE A 257 -3.77 -7.62 -12.37
N TYR A 258 -4.84 -7.92 -13.12
CA TYR A 258 -4.96 -9.13 -13.96
C TYR A 258 -4.48 -8.92 -15.39
N ASP A 259 -4.15 -7.70 -15.80
CA ASP A 259 -3.64 -7.38 -17.13
C ASP A 259 -2.16 -7.80 -17.25
N ASN A 260 -1.89 -8.89 -17.92
CA ASN A 260 -0.53 -9.42 -18.08
C ASN A 260 0.40 -8.52 -18.89
N GLU A 261 -0.14 -7.62 -19.73
CA GLU A 261 0.68 -6.67 -20.50
C GLU A 261 1.13 -5.51 -19.63
N LEU A 262 0.32 -5.11 -18.66
CA LEU A 262 0.64 -4.07 -17.69
C LEU A 262 1.41 -4.64 -16.49
N ASN A 263 0.93 -5.72 -15.91
CA ASN A 263 1.44 -6.32 -14.68
C ASN A 263 2.53 -7.37 -14.95
N LYS A 264 3.58 -7.00 -15.68
CA LYS A 264 4.70 -7.90 -16.04
C LYS A 264 5.56 -8.31 -14.85
N ASN A 265 5.58 -7.51 -13.81
CA ASN A 265 6.43 -7.71 -12.63
C ASN A 265 5.67 -8.33 -11.45
N ASN A 266 4.46 -8.88 -11.69
CA ASN A 266 3.65 -9.57 -10.68
C ASN A 266 3.31 -8.71 -9.47
N ALA A 267 2.95 -7.45 -9.69
CA ALA A 267 2.41 -6.59 -8.66
C ALA A 267 1.14 -7.20 -8.06
N GLN A 268 0.91 -7.00 -6.77
CA GLN A 268 -0.23 -7.54 -6.05
C GLN A 268 -1.06 -6.42 -5.42
N LEU A 269 -2.38 -6.57 -5.44
CA LEU A 269 -3.32 -5.71 -4.72
C LEU A 269 -3.97 -6.50 -3.59
N ILE A 270 -3.95 -5.91 -2.40
CA ILE A 270 -4.72 -6.38 -1.23
C ILE A 270 -5.54 -5.20 -0.78
N CYS A 271 -6.85 -5.30 -0.84
CA CYS A 271 -7.74 -4.22 -0.44
C CYS A 271 -8.93 -4.73 0.34
N ASN A 272 -9.54 -3.86 1.14
CA ASN A 272 -10.86 -4.07 1.66
C ASN A 272 -11.85 -3.07 1.03
N THR A 273 -13.12 -3.40 1.11
CA THR A 273 -14.20 -2.62 0.52
C THR A 273 -15.52 -2.90 1.24
N HIS A 274 -16.43 -1.94 1.19
CA HIS A 274 -17.82 -2.11 1.56
C HIS A 274 -18.74 -2.29 0.34
N ASP A 275 -18.20 -2.23 -0.88
CA ASP A 275 -18.96 -2.37 -2.13
C ASP A 275 -19.24 -3.85 -2.44
N THR A 276 -20.47 -4.26 -2.27
CA THR A 276 -20.92 -5.63 -2.53
C THR A 276 -20.94 -6.00 -4.01
N ASN A 277 -20.96 -5.02 -4.93
CA ASN A 277 -20.90 -5.28 -6.37
C ASN A 277 -19.59 -6.00 -6.78
N LEU A 278 -18.54 -5.85 -5.96
CA LEU A 278 -17.28 -6.54 -6.17
C LEU A 278 -17.32 -8.04 -5.81
N LEU A 279 -18.40 -8.54 -5.19
CA LEU A 279 -18.59 -9.98 -4.93
C LEU A 279 -18.98 -10.73 -6.20
N ASN A 280 -18.07 -10.75 -7.16
CA ASN A 280 -18.28 -11.27 -8.50
C ASN A 280 -17.16 -12.24 -8.90
N LEU A 281 -17.52 -13.49 -9.25
CA LEU A 281 -16.58 -14.54 -9.66
C LEU A 281 -16.07 -14.37 -11.11
N ASP A 282 -16.60 -13.41 -11.87
CA ASP A 282 -16.03 -13.01 -13.16
C ASP A 282 -14.79 -12.09 -12.97
N ILE A 283 -14.65 -11.49 -11.77
CA ILE A 283 -13.52 -10.63 -11.42
C ILE A 283 -12.53 -11.41 -10.56
N PHE A 284 -13.01 -12.07 -9.52
CA PHE A 284 -12.19 -12.71 -8.50
C PHE A 284 -12.35 -14.23 -8.51
N ARG A 285 -11.28 -14.93 -8.10
CA ARG A 285 -11.38 -16.32 -7.69
C ARG A 285 -11.96 -16.42 -6.28
N ARG A 286 -12.50 -17.59 -5.92
CA ARG A 286 -13.09 -17.82 -4.60
C ARG A 286 -12.10 -17.67 -3.44
N ASP A 287 -10.83 -17.97 -3.70
CA ASP A 287 -9.73 -17.86 -2.73
C ASP A 287 -9.19 -16.43 -2.58
N GLU A 288 -9.62 -15.51 -3.45
CA GLU A 288 -9.28 -14.08 -3.37
C GLU A 288 -10.29 -13.26 -2.59
N ILE A 289 -11.50 -13.78 -2.35
CA ILE A 289 -12.55 -13.10 -1.60
C ILE A 289 -12.53 -13.58 -0.14
N TRP A 290 -12.37 -12.63 0.77
CA TRP A 290 -12.31 -12.87 2.21
C TRP A 290 -13.36 -12.03 2.92
N PHE A 291 -14.00 -12.63 3.91
CA PHE A 291 -14.96 -11.95 4.79
C PHE A 291 -14.35 -11.74 6.16
N THR A 292 -14.71 -10.62 6.79
CA THR A 292 -14.38 -10.33 8.18
C THR A 292 -15.66 -10.18 8.97
N GLU A 293 -15.77 -10.88 10.08
CA GLU A 293 -16.95 -10.83 10.95
C GLU A 293 -16.53 -10.61 12.39
N ARG A 294 -17.21 -9.67 13.06
CA ARG A 294 -16.98 -9.43 14.49
C ARG A 294 -17.97 -10.22 15.31
N ASN A 295 -17.48 -11.10 16.17
CA ASN A 295 -18.29 -11.79 17.17
C ASN A 295 -18.65 -10.79 18.28
N ASN A 296 -19.95 -10.48 18.43
CA ASN A 296 -20.43 -9.50 19.40
C ASN A 296 -20.30 -9.97 20.86
N ASN A 297 -20.23 -11.27 21.12
CA ASN A 297 -20.09 -11.82 22.46
C ASN A 297 -18.66 -11.78 22.97
N THR A 298 -17.70 -12.11 22.11
CA THR A 298 -16.27 -12.19 22.46
C THR A 298 -15.51 -10.92 22.07
N ALA A 299 -16.10 -10.07 21.23
CA ALA A 299 -15.46 -8.90 20.61
C ALA A 299 -14.19 -9.27 19.78
N THR A 300 -14.08 -10.52 19.34
CA THR A 300 -13.06 -11.00 18.43
C THR A 300 -13.50 -10.80 16.98
N THR A 301 -12.56 -10.59 16.08
CA THR A 301 -12.83 -10.59 14.63
C THR A 301 -12.31 -11.91 14.05
N GLU A 302 -13.14 -12.56 13.27
CA GLU A 302 -12.79 -13.75 12.48
C GLU A 302 -12.68 -13.37 11.03
N MET A 303 -11.75 -14.04 10.31
CA MET A 303 -11.54 -13.86 8.89
C MET A 303 -11.55 -15.24 8.20
N TYR A 304 -12.31 -15.36 7.12
CA TYR A 304 -12.48 -16.62 6.40
C TYR A 304 -12.69 -16.35 4.89
N ALA A 305 -12.32 -17.31 4.06
CA ALA A 305 -12.40 -17.18 2.62
C ALA A 305 -13.75 -17.66 2.06
N LEU A 306 -14.18 -17.09 0.93
CA LEU A 306 -15.34 -17.59 0.21
C LEU A 306 -15.16 -19.05 -0.21
N SER A 307 -13.92 -19.47 -0.49
CA SER A 307 -13.58 -20.86 -0.81
C SER A 307 -14.01 -21.87 0.25
N ASP A 308 -14.06 -21.48 1.54
CA ASP A 308 -14.43 -22.35 2.65
C ASP A 308 -15.89 -22.80 2.57
N PHE A 309 -16.74 -22.02 1.92
CA PHE A 309 -18.16 -22.32 1.68
C PHE A 309 -18.42 -23.14 0.42
N SER A 310 -17.40 -23.36 -0.43
CA SER A 310 -17.51 -24.09 -1.68
C SER A 310 -18.70 -23.67 -2.57
N PRO A 311 -18.92 -22.36 -2.84
CA PRO A 311 -20.06 -21.89 -3.62
C PRO A 311 -20.03 -22.49 -5.05
N ARG A 312 -21.19 -22.63 -5.69
CA ARG A 312 -21.28 -23.06 -7.07
C ARG A 312 -20.69 -22.01 -8.01
N LYS A 313 -20.20 -22.44 -9.17
CA LYS A 313 -19.55 -21.56 -10.14
C LYS A 313 -20.50 -20.50 -10.72
N ASP A 314 -21.78 -20.87 -10.84
CA ASP A 314 -22.89 -20.05 -11.35
C ASP A 314 -23.69 -19.34 -10.27
N GLU A 315 -23.23 -19.37 -9.01
CA GLU A 315 -23.89 -18.73 -7.89
C GLU A 315 -23.70 -17.22 -7.91
N ASN A 316 -24.77 -16.47 -7.72
CA ASN A 316 -24.70 -15.04 -7.49
C ASN A 316 -24.22 -14.78 -6.04
N ILE A 317 -22.92 -14.50 -5.90
CA ILE A 317 -22.25 -14.37 -4.60
C ILE A 317 -22.74 -13.16 -3.84
N GLU A 318 -22.95 -12.03 -4.51
CA GLU A 318 -23.48 -10.80 -3.89
C GLU A 318 -24.84 -11.06 -3.26
N LYS A 319 -25.77 -11.65 -4.02
CA LYS A 319 -27.11 -11.97 -3.51
C LYS A 319 -27.07 -12.92 -2.32
N ALA A 320 -26.22 -13.95 -2.41
CA ALA A 320 -26.07 -14.94 -1.32
C ALA A 320 -25.46 -14.30 -0.07
N TYR A 321 -24.49 -13.39 -0.21
CA TYR A 321 -23.92 -12.60 0.88
C TYR A 321 -24.97 -11.72 1.55
N LEU A 322 -25.73 -10.93 0.78
CA LEU A 322 -26.78 -10.06 1.30
C LEU A 322 -27.91 -10.83 2.01
N LEU A 323 -28.11 -12.11 1.67
CA LEU A 323 -29.01 -13.03 2.40
C LEU A 323 -28.36 -13.67 3.65
N GLY A 324 -27.13 -13.30 3.99
CA GLY A 324 -26.42 -13.79 5.17
C GLY A 324 -25.80 -15.17 5.03
N ARG A 325 -25.73 -15.74 3.82
CA ARG A 325 -25.24 -17.12 3.62
C ARG A 325 -23.76 -17.30 3.98
N TYR A 326 -22.98 -16.24 3.85
CA TYR A 326 -21.53 -16.25 4.11
C TYR A 326 -21.15 -15.52 5.41
N GLY A 327 -22.12 -15.06 6.22
CA GLY A 327 -21.84 -14.22 7.38
C GLY A 327 -21.35 -12.81 7.00
N GLY A 328 -20.72 -12.11 7.94
CA GLY A 328 -20.11 -10.79 7.69
C GLY A 328 -21.11 -9.65 7.41
N ILE A 329 -22.41 -9.87 7.55
CA ILE A 329 -23.43 -8.85 7.34
C ILE A 329 -23.88 -8.22 8.67
N PRO A 330 -24.23 -6.91 8.70
CA PRO A 330 -24.75 -6.28 9.89
C PRO A 330 -26.18 -6.77 10.19
N PHE A 331 -26.43 -7.21 11.41
CA PHE A 331 -27.80 -7.50 11.89
C PHE A 331 -28.44 -6.22 12.41
N ILE A 332 -29.30 -5.60 11.59
CA ILE A 332 -30.11 -4.45 11.98
C ILE A 332 -31.36 -4.98 12.67
N LYS A 333 -31.55 -4.68 13.95
CA LYS A 333 -32.80 -4.96 14.65
C LYS A 333 -33.80 -3.87 14.24
N GLU A 334 -34.85 -4.28 13.56
CA GLU A 334 -36.01 -3.40 13.42
C GLU A 334 -36.59 -3.17 14.82
N GLY A 335 -36.71 -1.91 15.23
CA GLY A 335 -37.18 -1.47 16.53
C GLY A 335 -38.68 -1.61 16.68
#